data_f1f6a7751618796b0cd4086fbd5b4ac8
#
_entry.id   f1f6a7751618796b0cd4086fbd5b4ac8
#
_cell.length_a   1.000
_cell.length_b   1.000
_cell.length_c   1.000
_cell.angle_alpha   90.00
_cell.angle_beta   90.00
_cell.angle_gamma   90.00
#
_symmetry.space_group_name_H-M   'P 1'
#
loop_
_entity.id
_entity.type
_entity.pdbx_description
1 polymer ?
#
loop_
_entity_poly.entity_id
_entity_poly.type
_entity_poly.pdbx_seq_one_letter_code
_entity_poly.pdbx_strand_id
1 'polypeptide(L)'
;RVGLSRLERVVRERMTTLKTKGGANNRFWRPPDGESVIRIVPTADGDPFKDYWFHYNVGDNPGFLSPKRNFGEDCPLDSFVRQLWQEGTEDSKRMAKKLSARQRFFAPVLVRGEEDQGVRVWGFGKQVYETLLNLVLNPEYGDITDPEKGIDLAVAYGKPVGASFPVTQLTPRRRSSPLCPDDPEKCHELLENIPDFEELF
;
A
#
# COMPACT_ATOMS: atom_id res chain seq x y z
N ARG A 1 -32.66 -30.76 15.29
CA ARG A 1 -31.80 -29.72 14.63
C ARG A 1 -31.98 -29.89 13.11
N VAL A 2 -32.73 -29.02 12.48
CA VAL A 2 -32.95 -29.03 11.04
C VAL A 2 -31.62 -28.53 10.39
N GLY A 3 -30.97 -29.41 9.64
CA GLY A 3 -29.78 -29.05 8.90
C GLY A 3 -30.09 -28.03 7.80
N LEU A 4 -29.21 -27.06 7.60
CA LEU A 4 -29.30 -26.06 6.52
C LEU A 4 -29.50 -26.77 5.17
N SER A 5 -30.46 -26.32 4.38
CA SER A 5 -30.69 -26.84 3.03
C SER A 5 -29.44 -26.60 2.15
N ARG A 6 -29.27 -27.44 1.12
CA ARG A 6 -28.14 -27.29 0.18
C ARG A 6 -28.09 -25.88 -0.43
N LEU A 7 -29.27 -25.30 -0.68
CA LEU A 7 -29.39 -23.93 -1.21
C LEU A 7 -28.91 -22.88 -0.22
N GLU A 8 -29.30 -23.01 1.06
CA GLU A 8 -28.86 -22.08 2.11
C GLU A 8 -27.33 -22.11 2.31
N ARG A 9 -26.71 -23.28 2.18
CA ARG A 9 -25.25 -23.39 2.20
C ARG A 9 -24.60 -22.64 1.03
N VAL A 10 -25.06 -22.88 -0.18
CA VAL A 10 -24.56 -22.22 -1.40
C VAL A 10 -24.75 -20.69 -1.32
N VAL A 11 -25.89 -20.23 -0.82
CA VAL A 11 -26.17 -18.80 -0.66
C VAL A 11 -25.28 -18.19 0.39
N ARG A 12 -25.02 -18.85 1.51
CA ARG A 12 -24.08 -18.36 2.54
C ARG A 12 -22.65 -18.30 2.02
N GLU A 13 -22.19 -19.30 1.28
CA GLU A 13 -20.87 -19.29 0.63
C GLU A 13 -20.75 -18.13 -0.36
N ARG A 14 -21.78 -17.91 -1.20
CA ARG A 14 -21.81 -16.76 -2.12
C ARG A 14 -21.86 -15.43 -1.40
N MET A 15 -22.62 -15.31 -0.31
CA MET A 15 -22.62 -14.09 0.52
C MET A 15 -21.28 -13.84 1.20
N THR A 16 -20.61 -14.90 1.64
CA THR A 16 -19.26 -14.80 2.21
C THR A 16 -18.27 -14.36 1.14
N THR A 17 -18.35 -14.91 -0.07
CA THR A 17 -17.52 -14.53 -1.23
C THR A 17 -17.80 -13.08 -1.68
N LEU A 18 -19.06 -12.63 -1.64
CA LEU A 18 -19.40 -11.24 -1.93
C LEU A 18 -18.89 -10.28 -0.84
N LYS A 19 -18.95 -10.66 0.43
CA LYS A 19 -18.37 -9.90 1.53
C LYS A 19 -16.85 -9.85 1.46
N THR A 20 -16.18 -10.93 1.05
CA THR A 20 -14.74 -10.95 0.83
C THR A 20 -14.34 -10.16 -0.41
N LYS A 21 -15.13 -10.14 -1.48
CA LYS A 21 -14.89 -9.23 -2.62
C LYS A 21 -15.11 -7.76 -2.27
N GLY A 22 -16.08 -7.44 -1.41
CA GLY A 22 -16.21 -6.11 -0.81
C GLY A 22 -15.05 -5.76 0.17
N GLY A 23 -14.44 -6.78 0.77
CA GLY A 23 -13.27 -6.66 1.64
C GLY A 23 -11.95 -6.39 0.90
N ALA A 24 -11.84 -6.64 -0.40
CA ALA A 24 -10.63 -6.32 -1.16
C ALA A 24 -10.36 -4.82 -1.22
N ASN A 25 -11.39 -3.98 -1.28
CA ASN A 25 -11.25 -2.52 -1.19
C ASN A 25 -10.90 -2.02 0.22
N ASN A 26 -11.16 -2.79 1.27
CA ASN A 26 -10.80 -2.46 2.66
C ASN A 26 -9.37 -2.86 3.03
N ARG A 27 -8.66 -3.59 2.19
CA ARG A 27 -7.25 -3.96 2.42
C ARG A 27 -6.28 -2.83 2.19
N PHE A 28 -6.65 -1.82 1.39
CA PHE A 28 -5.86 -0.63 1.17
C PHE A 28 -6.26 0.47 2.14
N TRP A 29 -5.25 1.11 2.70
CA TRP A 29 -5.43 2.33 3.47
C TRP A 29 -5.01 3.55 2.65
N ARG A 30 -5.88 4.53 2.60
CA ARG A 30 -5.60 5.83 2.02
C ARG A 30 -5.68 6.87 3.13
N PRO A 31 -4.62 7.64 3.39
CA PRO A 31 -4.66 8.65 4.43
C PRO A 31 -5.75 9.67 4.12
N PRO A 32 -6.63 9.95 5.07
CA PRO A 32 -7.57 11.08 4.96
C PRO A 32 -6.82 12.40 5.09
N ASP A 33 -7.46 13.50 4.69
CA ASP A 33 -6.91 14.83 4.93
C ASP A 33 -6.70 15.06 6.43
N GLY A 34 -5.54 15.60 6.78
CA GLY A 34 -5.13 15.81 8.14
C GLY A 34 -4.06 14.84 8.61
N GLU A 35 -3.97 14.64 9.91
CA GLU A 35 -2.99 13.76 10.55
C GLU A 35 -3.61 12.41 10.94
N SER A 36 -2.92 11.34 10.58
CA SER A 36 -3.19 9.98 11.03
C SER A 36 -1.95 9.40 11.68
N VAL A 37 -2.12 8.48 12.62
CA VAL A 37 -1.01 7.77 13.25
C VAL A 37 -1.04 6.31 12.82
N ILE A 38 0.08 5.82 12.33
CA ILE A 38 0.23 4.45 11.85
C ILE A 38 1.43 3.76 12.48
N ARG A 39 1.41 2.44 12.46
CA ARG A 39 2.56 1.59 12.73
C ARG A 39 2.81 0.71 11.51
N ILE A 40 4.03 0.73 10.99
CA ILE A 40 4.44 -0.25 9.98
C ILE A 40 4.63 -1.59 10.66
N VAL A 41 4.01 -2.62 10.10
CA VAL A 41 3.98 -3.98 10.66
C VAL A 41 5.11 -4.78 10.04
N PRO A 42 5.88 -5.59 10.82
CA PRO A 42 6.92 -6.43 10.28
C PRO A 42 6.33 -7.57 9.44
N THR A 43 7.05 -7.98 8.41
CA THR A 43 6.71 -9.11 7.56
C THR A 43 7.62 -10.31 7.82
N ALA A 44 7.17 -11.51 7.46
CA ALA A 44 7.90 -12.75 7.71
C ALA A 44 9.26 -12.81 6.98
N ASP A 45 9.38 -12.14 5.83
CA ASP A 45 10.63 -12.05 5.06
C ASP A 45 11.59 -10.95 5.54
N GLY A 46 11.18 -10.17 6.55
CA GLY A 46 11.99 -9.10 7.12
C GLY A 46 12.04 -7.82 6.28
N ASP A 47 11.38 -7.79 5.14
CA ASP A 47 11.26 -6.61 4.27
C ASP A 47 9.80 -6.15 4.15
N PRO A 48 9.37 -5.17 4.94
CA PRO A 48 8.00 -4.68 4.93
C PRO A 48 7.69 -3.82 3.70
N PHE A 49 8.70 -3.40 2.96
CA PHE A 49 8.52 -2.53 1.80
C PHE A 49 8.53 -3.33 0.52
N LYS A 50 7.46 -3.21 -0.27
CA LYS A 50 7.35 -3.82 -1.60
C LYS A 50 7.14 -2.73 -2.63
N ASP A 51 7.62 -2.94 -3.84
CA ASP A 51 7.44 -2.01 -4.93
C ASP A 51 6.93 -2.70 -6.16
N TYR A 52 6.08 -1.96 -6.89
CA TYR A 52 5.51 -2.40 -8.16
C TYR A 52 5.44 -1.23 -9.13
N TRP A 53 5.51 -1.55 -10.42
CA TRP A 53 5.40 -0.59 -11.50
C TRP A 53 4.02 -0.65 -12.13
N PHE A 54 3.40 0.51 -12.29
CA PHE A 54 2.05 0.65 -12.84
C PHE A 54 2.03 1.59 -14.03
N HIS A 55 1.19 1.27 -15.00
CA HIS A 55 0.69 2.23 -15.98
C HIS A 55 -0.63 2.81 -15.49
N TYR A 56 -0.78 4.12 -15.56
CA TYR A 56 -1.98 4.82 -15.09
C TYR A 56 -2.68 5.55 -16.22
N ASN A 57 -4.01 5.62 -16.14
CA ASN A 57 -4.87 6.39 -17.04
C ASN A 57 -4.66 6.05 -18.52
N VAL A 58 -4.64 4.77 -18.83
CA VAL A 58 -4.54 4.26 -20.20
C VAL A 58 -5.95 3.89 -20.68
N GLY A 59 -6.52 4.72 -21.58
CA GLY A 59 -7.91 4.58 -21.96
C GLY A 59 -8.84 4.70 -20.74
N ASP A 60 -9.76 3.75 -20.61
CA ASP A 60 -10.71 3.69 -19.48
C ASP A 60 -10.12 2.97 -18.24
N ASN A 61 -8.90 2.47 -18.31
CA ASN A 61 -8.27 1.77 -17.22
C ASN A 61 -7.54 2.76 -16.29
N PRO A 62 -7.93 2.86 -15.00
CA PRO A 62 -7.30 3.76 -14.04
C PRO A 62 -5.86 3.38 -13.71
N GLY A 63 -5.52 2.08 -13.76
CA GLY A 63 -4.17 1.60 -13.49
C GLY A 63 -4.06 0.08 -13.57
N PHE A 64 -2.91 -0.40 -14.05
CA PHE A 64 -2.57 -1.82 -14.09
C PHE A 64 -1.06 -2.02 -13.98
N LEU A 65 -0.65 -3.21 -13.54
CA LEU A 65 0.76 -3.59 -13.44
C LEU A 65 1.44 -3.60 -14.80
N SER A 66 2.64 -3.04 -14.89
CA SER A 66 3.49 -3.18 -16.08
C SER A 66 4.03 -4.61 -16.15
N PRO A 67 3.69 -5.40 -17.19
CA PRO A 67 4.22 -6.74 -17.35
C PRO A 67 5.75 -6.74 -17.45
N LYS A 68 6.31 -5.80 -18.20
CA LYS A 68 7.74 -5.72 -18.43
C LYS A 68 8.52 -5.34 -17.17
N ARG A 69 8.07 -4.32 -16.45
CA ARG A 69 8.77 -3.80 -15.29
C ARG A 69 8.70 -4.72 -14.08
N ASN A 70 7.58 -5.43 -13.89
CA ASN A 70 7.38 -6.32 -12.76
C ASN A 70 7.85 -7.76 -13.03
N PHE A 71 7.64 -8.26 -14.26
CA PHE A 71 7.80 -9.69 -14.56
C PHE A 71 8.78 -9.97 -15.71
N GLY A 72 9.33 -8.94 -16.36
CA GLY A 72 10.20 -9.09 -17.51
C GLY A 72 9.48 -9.54 -18.80
N GLU A 73 8.17 -9.53 -18.80
CA GLU A 73 7.33 -9.94 -19.92
C GLU A 73 7.17 -8.82 -20.96
N ASP A 74 6.81 -9.18 -22.18
CA ASP A 74 6.55 -8.18 -23.22
C ASP A 74 5.35 -7.31 -22.86
N CYS A 75 5.53 -6.01 -23.01
CA CYS A 75 4.48 -5.01 -22.80
C CYS A 75 4.37 -4.11 -24.04
N PRO A 76 3.25 -4.18 -24.78
CA PRO A 76 3.04 -3.32 -25.95
C PRO A 76 3.09 -1.83 -25.61
N LEU A 77 2.60 -1.44 -24.44
CA LEU A 77 2.62 -0.05 -23.98
C LEU A 77 4.04 0.46 -23.73
N ASP A 78 4.90 -0.33 -23.07
CA ASP A 78 6.30 0.02 -22.86
C ASP A 78 7.07 0.11 -24.19
N SER A 79 6.73 -0.73 -25.16
CA SER A 79 7.28 -0.66 -26.53
C SER A 79 6.84 0.61 -27.24
N PHE A 80 5.58 1.00 -27.13
CA PHE A 80 5.04 2.24 -27.67
C PHE A 80 5.68 3.48 -27.02
N VAL A 81 5.84 3.49 -25.73
CA VAL A 81 6.55 4.55 -25.00
C VAL A 81 7.98 4.72 -25.52
N ARG A 82 8.68 3.61 -25.78
CA ARG A 82 10.02 3.65 -26.38
C ARG A 82 10.04 4.30 -27.75
N GLN A 83 9.07 3.98 -28.61
CA GLN A 83 8.93 4.60 -29.92
C GLN A 83 8.70 6.11 -29.80
N LEU A 84 7.82 6.54 -28.89
CA LEU A 84 7.57 7.97 -28.65
C LEU A 84 8.84 8.72 -28.22
N TRP A 85 9.69 8.12 -27.40
CA TRP A 85 10.99 8.70 -27.03
C TRP A 85 11.94 8.78 -28.22
N GLN A 86 11.93 7.79 -29.12
CA GLN A 86 12.75 7.77 -30.33
C GLN A 86 12.32 8.82 -31.35
N GLU A 87 11.03 9.11 -31.46
CA GLU A 87 10.52 10.19 -32.30
C GLU A 87 11.06 11.56 -31.88
N GLY A 88 11.24 11.79 -30.60
CA GLY A 88 11.93 12.94 -30.04
C GLY A 88 11.22 14.28 -30.14
N THR A 89 9.98 14.33 -30.68
CA THR A 89 9.18 15.57 -30.71
C THR A 89 8.69 15.93 -29.29
N GLU A 90 8.38 17.19 -29.05
CA GLU A 90 7.88 17.63 -27.73
C GLU A 90 6.55 16.95 -27.36
N ASP A 91 5.67 16.75 -28.34
CA ASP A 91 4.39 16.06 -28.13
C ASP A 91 4.60 14.58 -27.83
N SER A 92 5.49 13.90 -28.57
CA SER A 92 5.84 12.49 -28.33
C SER A 92 6.49 12.30 -26.94
N LYS A 93 7.39 13.18 -26.54
CA LYS A 93 8.00 13.16 -25.20
C LYS A 93 6.98 13.37 -24.09
N ARG A 94 6.04 14.29 -24.29
CA ARG A 94 4.95 14.55 -23.33
C ARG A 94 4.06 13.31 -23.16
N MET A 95 3.69 12.69 -24.27
CA MET A 95 2.90 11.45 -24.27
C MET A 95 3.69 10.30 -23.66
N ALA A 96 4.97 10.13 -23.97
CA ALA A 96 5.84 9.14 -23.38
C ALA A 96 5.91 9.25 -21.84
N LYS A 97 6.08 10.47 -21.32
CA LYS A 97 6.07 10.74 -19.88
C LYS A 97 4.73 10.36 -19.23
N LYS A 98 3.62 10.64 -19.92
CA LYS A 98 2.28 10.31 -19.41
C LYS A 98 2.02 8.81 -19.36
N LEU A 99 2.49 8.06 -20.34
CA LEU A 99 2.24 6.62 -20.51
C LEU A 99 3.29 5.74 -19.85
N SER A 100 4.43 6.28 -19.46
CA SER A 100 5.50 5.52 -18.80
C SER A 100 5.03 4.91 -17.48
N ALA A 101 5.48 3.71 -17.20
CA ALA A 101 5.23 3.05 -15.93
C ALA A 101 5.81 3.86 -14.77
N ARG A 102 5.06 3.92 -13.67
CA ARG A 102 5.46 4.60 -12.43
C ARG A 102 5.63 3.60 -11.31
N GLN A 103 6.70 3.75 -10.57
CA GLN A 103 6.97 2.94 -9.39
C GLN A 103 6.16 3.44 -8.20
N ARG A 104 5.51 2.50 -7.51
CA ARG A 104 4.81 2.74 -6.26
C ARG A 104 5.32 1.78 -5.22
N PHE A 105 5.41 2.24 -4.00
CA PHE A 105 5.86 1.49 -2.85
C PHE A 105 4.69 1.21 -1.92
N PHE A 106 4.75 0.07 -1.23
CA PHE A 106 3.68 -0.40 -0.36
C PHE A 106 4.26 -0.97 0.93
N ALA A 107 3.55 -0.75 2.02
CA ALA A 107 3.87 -1.33 3.32
C ALA A 107 2.62 -1.74 4.07
N PRO A 108 2.66 -2.82 4.87
CA PRO A 108 1.57 -3.17 5.75
C PRO A 108 1.56 -2.22 6.95
N VAL A 109 0.40 -1.67 7.28
CA VAL A 109 0.23 -0.71 8.36
C VAL A 109 -0.95 -1.05 9.25
N LEU A 110 -0.81 -0.79 10.54
CA LEU A 110 -1.89 -0.72 11.49
C LEU A 110 -2.19 0.76 11.78
N VAL A 111 -3.43 1.18 11.54
CA VAL A 111 -3.85 2.56 11.78
C VAL A 111 -4.35 2.70 13.21
N ARG A 112 -3.73 3.61 13.97
CA ARG A 112 -4.14 3.86 15.36
C ARG A 112 -5.52 4.49 15.42
N GLY A 113 -6.38 3.97 16.29
CA GLY A 113 -7.79 4.33 16.38
C GLY A 113 -8.69 3.51 15.44
N GLU A 114 -8.13 2.73 14.53
CA GLU A 114 -8.84 1.84 13.60
C GLU A 114 -8.28 0.40 13.66
N GLU A 115 -7.81 -0.03 14.81
CA GLU A 115 -7.19 -1.35 15.01
C GLU A 115 -8.17 -2.51 14.73
N ASP A 116 -9.46 -2.28 14.84
CA ASP A 116 -10.53 -3.20 14.47
C ASP A 116 -10.55 -3.53 12.96
N GLN A 117 -10.04 -2.65 12.12
CA GLN A 117 -9.89 -2.88 10.68
C GLN A 117 -8.72 -3.81 10.33
N GLY A 118 -7.86 -4.15 11.31
CA GLY A 118 -6.69 -4.98 11.10
C GLY A 118 -5.59 -4.30 10.30
N VAL A 119 -4.64 -5.12 9.82
CA VAL A 119 -3.53 -4.64 8.99
C VAL A 119 -4.03 -4.34 7.57
N ARG A 120 -3.72 -3.16 7.10
CA ARG A 120 -4.02 -2.71 5.74
C ARG A 120 -2.75 -2.33 5.00
N VAL A 121 -2.83 -2.21 3.70
CA VAL A 121 -1.69 -1.86 2.84
C VAL A 121 -1.75 -0.37 2.49
N TRP A 122 -0.68 0.34 2.79
CA TRP A 122 -0.50 1.73 2.42
C TRP A 122 0.41 1.86 1.21
N GLY A 123 -0.08 2.52 0.17
CA GLY A 123 0.69 2.84 -1.04
C GLY A 123 1.20 4.28 -1.01
N PHE A 124 2.47 4.48 -1.34
CA PHE A 124 3.12 5.78 -1.31
C PHE A 124 4.16 5.93 -2.43
N GLY A 125 4.58 7.15 -2.67
CA GLY A 125 5.56 7.48 -3.69
C GLY A 125 7.00 7.43 -3.17
N LYS A 126 7.93 7.77 -4.06
CA LYS A 126 9.37 7.72 -3.81
C LYS A 126 9.82 8.61 -2.64
N GLN A 127 9.26 9.80 -2.49
CA GLN A 127 9.65 10.72 -1.40
C GLN A 127 9.37 10.14 -0.02
N VAL A 128 8.19 9.55 0.17
CA VAL A 128 7.83 8.87 1.41
C VAL A 128 8.72 7.67 1.64
N TYR A 129 9.00 6.90 0.60
CA TYR A 129 9.90 5.75 0.66
C TYR A 129 11.30 6.15 1.13
N GLU A 130 11.89 7.19 0.55
CA GLU A 130 13.21 7.70 0.94
C GLU A 130 13.21 8.17 2.41
N THR A 131 12.14 8.83 2.85
CA THR A 131 11.99 9.24 4.25
C THR A 131 11.96 8.03 5.18
N LEU A 132 11.21 6.97 4.83
CA LEU A 132 11.15 5.73 5.61
C LEU A 132 12.50 5.03 5.68
N LEU A 133 13.23 4.93 4.57
CA LEU A 133 14.57 4.35 4.56
C LEU A 133 15.55 5.12 5.46
N ASN A 134 15.49 6.43 5.45
CA ASN A 134 16.31 7.27 6.33
C ASN A 134 15.97 7.05 7.80
N LEU A 135 14.70 6.84 8.14
CA LEU A 135 14.30 6.51 9.50
C LEU A 135 14.84 5.15 9.95
N VAL A 136 14.77 4.15 9.07
CA VAL A 136 15.28 2.79 9.36
C VAL A 136 16.80 2.81 9.55
N LEU A 137 17.52 3.63 8.78
CA LEU A 137 18.98 3.76 8.88
C LEU A 137 19.44 4.61 10.08
N ASN A 138 18.54 5.37 10.69
CA ASN A 138 18.88 6.19 11.85
C ASN A 138 18.97 5.34 13.12
N PRO A 139 20.16 5.21 13.75
CA PRO A 139 20.33 4.36 14.91
C PRO A 139 19.53 4.80 16.14
N GLU A 140 19.07 6.05 16.20
CA GLU A 140 18.22 6.55 17.28
C GLU A 140 16.83 5.91 17.30
N TYR A 141 16.32 5.50 16.14
CA TYR A 141 14.99 4.88 16.01
C TYR A 141 15.04 3.37 16.03
N GLY A 142 16.14 2.75 15.59
CA GLY A 142 16.27 1.30 15.49
C GLY A 142 15.26 0.70 14.51
N ASP A 143 14.79 -0.51 14.81
CA ASP A 143 13.74 -1.18 14.02
C ASP A 143 12.36 -0.57 14.34
N ILE A 144 11.90 0.29 13.45
CA ILE A 144 10.60 0.95 13.59
C ILE A 144 9.41 0.01 13.50
N THR A 145 9.62 -1.20 12.99
CA THR A 145 8.57 -2.23 12.79
C THR A 145 8.48 -3.21 13.97
N ASP A 146 9.42 -3.18 14.91
CA ASP A 146 9.45 -4.09 16.04
C ASP A 146 8.11 -4.08 16.81
N PRO A 147 7.48 -5.25 17.05
CA PRO A 147 6.17 -5.31 17.70
C PRO A 147 6.15 -4.76 19.13
N GLU A 148 7.27 -4.79 19.83
CA GLU A 148 7.35 -4.34 21.24
C GLU A 148 7.96 -2.93 21.35
N LYS A 149 9.00 -2.65 20.56
CA LYS A 149 9.84 -1.45 20.68
C LYS A 149 9.81 -0.54 19.45
N GLY A 150 8.96 -0.84 18.46
CA GLY A 150 8.83 -0.05 17.26
C GLY A 150 8.26 1.35 17.53
N ILE A 151 8.15 2.14 16.49
CA ILE A 151 7.76 3.54 16.56
C ILE A 151 6.55 3.81 15.69
N ASP A 152 5.55 4.48 16.24
CA ASP A 152 4.44 4.99 15.48
C ASP A 152 4.87 6.19 14.63
N LEU A 153 4.29 6.33 13.46
CA LEU A 153 4.53 7.40 12.52
C LEU A 153 3.28 8.27 12.39
N ALA A 154 3.44 9.58 12.50
CA ALA A 154 2.41 10.53 12.13
C ALA A 154 2.48 10.79 10.64
N VAL A 155 1.36 10.57 9.96
CA VAL A 155 1.19 10.82 8.52
C VAL A 155 0.29 12.04 8.35
N ALA A 156 0.86 13.14 7.90
CA ALA A 156 0.11 14.33 7.53
C ALA A 156 -0.12 14.32 6.01
N TYR A 157 -1.38 14.30 5.61
CA TYR A 157 -1.78 14.28 4.22
C TYR A 157 -2.72 15.45 3.92
N GLY A 158 -2.50 16.09 2.80
CA GLY A 158 -3.36 17.17 2.36
C GLY A 158 -2.76 17.96 1.21
N LYS A 159 -3.58 18.83 0.64
CA LYS A 159 -3.17 19.71 -0.44
C LYS A 159 -2.87 21.11 0.15
N PRO A 160 -1.58 21.50 0.24
CA PRO A 160 -1.22 22.84 0.67
C PRO A 160 -1.79 23.92 -0.25
N VAL A 161 -2.01 25.11 0.30
CA VAL A 161 -2.47 26.25 -0.48
C VAL A 161 -1.47 26.56 -1.60
N GLY A 162 -1.95 26.63 -2.84
CA GLY A 162 -1.14 26.88 -4.02
C GLY A 162 -0.45 25.63 -4.59
N ALA A 163 -0.56 24.47 -3.97
CA ALA A 163 -0.04 23.23 -4.51
C ALA A 163 -0.98 22.61 -5.56
N SER A 164 -0.39 22.00 -6.60
CA SER A 164 -1.17 21.30 -7.63
C SER A 164 -1.64 19.91 -7.19
N PHE A 165 -0.89 19.27 -6.25
CA PHE A 165 -1.13 17.92 -5.79
C PHE A 165 -1.05 17.82 -4.26
N PRO A 166 -1.74 16.84 -3.66
CA PRO A 166 -1.58 16.53 -2.25
C PRO A 166 -0.14 16.14 -1.91
N VAL A 167 0.27 16.43 -0.69
CA VAL A 167 1.60 16.11 -0.15
C VAL A 167 1.43 15.23 1.09
N THR A 168 2.31 14.26 1.23
CA THR A 168 2.40 13.39 2.41
C THR A 168 3.66 13.71 3.18
N GLN A 169 3.53 13.99 4.47
CA GLN A 169 4.65 14.19 5.38
C GLN A 169 4.64 13.14 6.49
N LEU A 170 5.81 12.59 6.80
CA LEU A 170 6.01 11.61 7.86
C LEU A 170 6.78 12.24 9.01
N THR A 171 6.29 12.03 10.22
CA THR A 171 7.00 12.40 11.44
C THR A 171 7.00 11.24 12.42
N PRO A 172 8.17 10.69 12.81
CA PRO A 172 8.23 9.65 13.79
C PRO A 172 7.83 10.15 15.17
N ARG A 173 7.10 9.36 15.94
CA ARG A 173 6.84 9.64 17.34
C ARG A 173 8.14 9.49 18.15
N ARG A 174 8.31 10.27 19.19
CA ARG A 174 9.55 10.30 19.99
C ARG A 174 9.75 9.06 20.87
N ARG A 175 8.67 8.39 21.21
CA ARG A 175 8.70 7.22 22.12
C ARG A 175 8.31 5.97 21.35
N SER A 176 9.05 4.90 21.65
CA SER A 176 8.63 3.57 21.24
C SER A 176 7.34 3.16 21.95
N SER A 177 6.57 2.31 21.31
CA SER A 177 5.34 1.76 21.85
C SER A 177 5.10 0.36 21.30
N PRO A 178 4.42 -0.53 22.05
CA PRO A 178 4.06 -1.83 21.52
C PRO A 178 3.00 -1.71 20.43
N LEU A 179 2.99 -2.68 19.52
CA LEU A 179 2.01 -2.75 18.44
C LEU A 179 0.58 -2.89 18.99
N CYS A 180 0.41 -3.77 19.98
CA CYS A 180 -0.86 -4.05 20.65
C CYS A 180 -0.69 -3.88 22.17
N PRO A 181 -0.81 -2.65 22.71
CA PRO A 181 -0.56 -2.40 24.13
C PRO A 181 -1.56 -3.09 25.06
N ASP A 182 -2.79 -3.29 24.61
CA ASP A 182 -3.89 -3.79 25.45
C ASP A 182 -4.11 -5.30 25.34
N ASP A 183 -3.64 -5.95 24.27
CA ASP A 183 -3.88 -7.38 23.99
C ASP A 183 -2.75 -8.00 23.16
N PRO A 184 -1.75 -8.66 23.81
CA PRO A 184 -0.65 -9.32 23.09
C PRO A 184 -1.09 -10.48 22.18
N GLU A 185 -2.19 -11.16 22.49
CA GLU A 185 -2.70 -12.26 21.65
C GLU A 185 -3.25 -11.73 20.34
N LYS A 186 -3.87 -10.56 20.36
CA LYS A 186 -4.32 -9.86 19.16
C LYS A 186 -3.17 -9.49 18.24
N CYS A 187 -1.99 -9.20 18.78
CA CYS A 187 -0.79 -8.97 17.98
C CYS A 187 -0.42 -10.17 17.11
N HIS A 188 -0.46 -11.35 17.69
CA HIS A 188 -0.16 -12.58 16.95
C HIS A 188 -1.14 -12.79 15.80
N GLU A 189 -2.43 -12.63 16.06
CA GLU A 189 -3.47 -12.69 15.02
C GLU A 189 -3.27 -11.66 13.91
N LEU A 190 -2.94 -10.42 14.26
CA LEU A 190 -2.67 -9.36 13.28
C LEU A 190 -1.45 -9.66 12.42
N LEU A 191 -0.38 -10.20 13.00
CA LEU A 191 0.85 -10.56 12.29
C LEU A 191 0.66 -11.77 11.36
N GLU A 192 -0.23 -12.69 11.70
CA GLU A 192 -0.58 -13.83 10.85
C GLU A 192 -1.49 -13.45 9.68
N ASN A 193 -2.25 -12.37 9.79
CA ASN A 193 -3.24 -11.92 8.80
C ASN A 193 -2.78 -10.70 7.99
N ILE A 194 -1.50 -10.53 7.77
CA ILE A 194 -0.98 -9.50 6.87
C ILE A 194 -1.43 -9.81 5.44
N PRO A 195 -2.01 -8.83 4.72
CA PRO A 195 -2.42 -9.03 3.34
C PRO A 195 -1.26 -9.47 2.45
N ASP A 196 -1.49 -10.47 1.59
CA ASP A 196 -0.53 -10.85 0.57
C ASP A 196 -0.57 -9.85 -0.57
N PHE A 197 0.56 -9.18 -0.83
CA PHE A 197 0.67 -8.16 -1.87
C PHE A 197 0.46 -8.72 -3.27
N GLU A 198 0.88 -9.97 -3.52
CA GLU A 198 0.70 -10.61 -4.83
C GLU A 198 -0.77 -10.86 -5.17
N GLU A 199 -1.63 -11.02 -4.17
CA GLU A 199 -3.07 -11.20 -4.34
C GLU A 199 -3.83 -9.88 -4.53
N LEU A 200 -3.20 -8.73 -4.28
CA LEU A 200 -3.84 -7.42 -4.32
C LEU A 200 -3.80 -6.75 -5.69
N PHE A 201 -2.92 -7.22 -6.60
CA PHE A 201 -2.65 -6.59 -7.89
C PHE A 201 -2.92 -7.51 -9.07
#